data_9870291c0554a93f821a8fad2d7a090e
#
_entry.id   9870291c0554a93f821a8fad2d7a090e
#
_cell.length_a   1.000
_cell.length_b   1.000
_cell.length_c   1.000
_cell.angle_alpha   90.00
_cell.angle_beta   90.00
_cell.angle_gamma   90.00
#
_symmetry.space_group_name_H-M   'P 1'
#
loop_
_entity.id
_entity.type
_entity.pdbx_description
1 polymer ?
#
loop_
_entity_poly.entity_id
_entity_poly.type
_entity_poly.pdbx_seq_one_letter_code
_entity_poly.pdbx_strand_id
1 'polypeptide(L)'
;MRLPNAAHESRPWRIHELTHDFRLEDVWELPTPGGPHDFPRLVQEIASGNPSQGSSRVVGALFALRWKIGELLGWDGPDAGLGSRVPTLRDRLPVDLRHAPSGPNFDALPFTSLYLIDDEFAAEIANRTMHGVMHLGWVPDGTGGYHGQMAVYVKPNGLFGTAYMAAIRPFRHLIVYPPIMRQIGRTWRAGTPSASRLVAPT
;
A
#
# COMPACT_ATOMS: atom_id res chain seq x y z
N MET A 1 5.64 1.89 12.45
CA MET A 1 6.31 0.71 13.08
C MET A 1 5.80 -0.58 12.45
N ARG A 2 6.58 -1.67 12.41
CA ARG A 2 6.04 -2.98 11.97
C ARG A 2 5.18 -3.57 13.09
N LEU A 3 4.00 -4.06 12.72
CA LEU A 3 3.04 -4.67 13.63
C LEU A 3 2.96 -6.19 13.41
N PRO A 4 2.50 -6.97 14.40
CA PRO A 4 2.11 -8.36 14.18
C PRO A 4 0.88 -8.43 13.26
N ASN A 5 0.77 -9.50 12.47
CA ASN A 5 -0.36 -9.69 11.55
C ASN A 5 -1.72 -9.62 12.27
N ALA A 6 -1.80 -10.13 13.50
CA ALA A 6 -3.00 -10.09 14.32
C ALA A 6 -3.57 -8.67 14.53
N ALA A 7 -2.72 -7.63 14.51
CA ALA A 7 -3.18 -6.23 14.62
C ALA A 7 -4.06 -5.80 13.43
N HIS A 8 -3.94 -6.48 12.30
CA HIS A 8 -4.77 -6.27 11.13
C HIS A 8 -5.91 -7.28 11.04
N GLU A 9 -5.59 -8.55 11.24
CA GLU A 9 -6.54 -9.67 11.16
C GLU A 9 -7.69 -9.58 12.17
N SER A 10 -7.46 -8.95 13.34
CA SER A 10 -8.48 -8.77 14.38
C SER A 10 -9.51 -7.67 14.05
N ARG A 11 -9.31 -6.88 12.99
CA ARG A 11 -10.22 -5.81 12.60
C ARG A 11 -11.18 -6.30 11.52
N PRO A 12 -12.42 -5.80 11.49
CA PRO A 12 -13.44 -6.23 10.53
C PRO A 12 -13.26 -5.57 9.16
N TRP A 13 -12.03 -5.61 8.61
CA TRP A 13 -11.72 -5.02 7.32
C TRP A 13 -12.40 -5.76 6.17
N ARG A 14 -12.99 -5.02 5.25
CA ARG A 14 -13.65 -5.55 4.06
C ARG A 14 -12.68 -6.26 3.10
N ILE A 15 -11.39 -5.90 3.18
CA ILE A 15 -10.35 -6.56 2.39
C ILE A 15 -10.26 -8.07 2.66
N HIS A 16 -10.61 -8.53 3.85
CA HIS A 16 -10.60 -9.96 4.18
C HIS A 16 -11.54 -10.80 3.30
N GLU A 17 -12.64 -10.21 2.82
CA GLU A 17 -13.58 -10.88 1.91
C GLU A 17 -12.96 -11.18 0.54
N LEU A 18 -11.96 -10.39 0.13
CA LEU A 18 -11.31 -10.48 -1.17
C LEU A 18 -10.04 -11.31 -1.16
N THR A 19 -9.37 -11.38 0.00
CA THR A 19 -7.99 -11.88 0.12
C THR A 19 -7.87 -13.20 0.88
N HIS A 20 -8.94 -13.97 1.00
CA HIS A 20 -8.94 -15.27 1.70
C HIS A 20 -7.93 -16.30 1.15
N ASP A 21 -7.53 -16.17 -0.11
CA ASP A 21 -6.55 -16.99 -0.81
C ASP A 21 -5.17 -16.30 -0.97
N PHE A 22 -4.97 -15.17 -0.28
CA PHE A 22 -3.71 -14.42 -0.19
C PHE A 22 -3.05 -14.65 1.16
N ARG A 23 -1.74 -14.42 1.21
CA ARG A 23 -0.96 -14.41 2.43
C ARG A 23 -0.75 -12.98 2.89
N LEU A 24 -1.08 -12.68 4.14
CA LEU A 24 -0.71 -11.41 4.78
C LEU A 24 0.79 -11.44 5.11
N GLU A 25 1.59 -10.70 4.36
CA GLU A 25 3.04 -10.69 4.46
C GLU A 25 3.56 -9.67 5.48
N ASP A 26 2.97 -8.48 5.49
CA ASP A 26 3.44 -7.38 6.30
C ASP A 26 2.27 -6.51 6.78
N VAL A 27 2.39 -6.02 8.03
CA VAL A 27 1.53 -4.97 8.60
C VAL A 27 2.41 -3.87 9.18
N TRP A 28 2.10 -2.63 8.84
CA TRP A 28 2.85 -1.45 9.25
C TRP A 28 1.93 -0.36 9.78
N GLU A 29 2.24 0.15 10.94
CA GLU A 29 1.74 1.43 11.41
C GLU A 29 2.46 2.55 10.66
N LEU A 30 1.70 3.45 10.05
CA LEU A 30 2.24 4.60 9.33
C LEU A 30 2.43 5.77 10.30
N PRO A 31 3.49 6.57 10.14
CA PRO A 31 3.72 7.74 10.98
C PRO A 31 2.89 8.96 10.50
N THR A 32 1.58 8.80 10.49
CA THR A 32 0.58 9.72 9.95
C THR A 32 -0.52 10.01 10.97
N PRO A 33 -0.17 10.64 12.14
CA PRO A 33 -1.17 11.00 13.14
C PRO A 33 -2.14 12.02 12.58
N GLY A 34 -3.44 11.85 12.84
CA GLY A 34 -4.48 12.74 12.31
C GLY A 34 -5.81 12.61 13.02
N GLY A 35 -6.81 13.35 12.54
CA GLY A 35 -8.20 13.29 12.98
C GLY A 35 -9.02 12.25 12.21
N PRO A 36 -10.30 12.10 12.55
CA PRO A 36 -11.18 11.10 11.94
C PRO A 36 -11.39 11.30 10.43
N HIS A 37 -11.19 12.52 9.92
CA HIS A 37 -11.45 12.86 8.51
C HIS A 37 -10.20 12.97 7.64
N ASP A 38 -9.02 12.60 8.14
CA ASP A 38 -7.75 12.75 7.42
C ASP A 38 -7.41 11.54 6.53
N PHE A 39 -8.22 10.48 6.53
CA PHE A 39 -7.98 9.29 5.73
C PHE A 39 -7.89 9.54 4.22
N PRO A 40 -8.81 10.32 3.60
CA PRO A 40 -8.71 10.61 2.17
C PRO A 40 -7.40 11.32 1.79
N ARG A 41 -6.87 12.17 2.67
CA ARG A 41 -5.57 12.80 2.50
C ARG A 41 -4.45 11.77 2.48
N LEU A 42 -4.46 10.80 3.43
CA LEU A 42 -3.48 9.71 3.46
C LEU A 42 -3.48 8.94 2.15
N VAL A 43 -4.66 8.54 1.67
CA VAL A 43 -4.80 7.79 0.42
C VAL A 43 -4.23 8.58 -0.77
N GLN A 44 -4.55 9.88 -0.86
CA GLN A 44 -4.04 10.74 -1.91
C GLN A 44 -2.52 10.91 -1.85
N GLU A 45 -1.94 11.09 -0.66
CA GLU A 45 -0.48 11.19 -0.49
C GLU A 45 0.26 9.90 -0.86
N ILE A 46 -0.32 8.74 -0.54
CA ILE A 46 0.27 7.44 -0.92
C ILE A 46 0.17 7.22 -2.43
N ALA A 47 -0.96 7.55 -3.06
CA ALA A 47 -1.16 7.36 -4.49
C ALA A 47 -0.27 8.28 -5.34
N SER A 48 -0.12 9.54 -4.95
CA SER A 48 0.75 10.53 -5.62
C SER A 48 2.24 10.37 -5.26
N GLY A 49 2.55 9.60 -4.22
CA GLY A 49 3.90 9.42 -3.73
C GLY A 49 4.79 8.62 -4.70
N ASN A 50 5.99 9.15 -4.98
CA ASN A 50 7.00 8.42 -5.73
C ASN A 50 8.04 7.86 -4.74
N PRO A 51 8.07 6.55 -4.49
CA PRO A 51 9.00 5.93 -3.55
C PRO A 51 10.47 6.09 -3.98
N SER A 52 10.75 6.43 -5.24
CA SER A 52 12.10 6.67 -5.72
C SER A 52 12.62 8.08 -5.44
N GLN A 53 11.75 9.09 -5.29
CA GLN A 53 12.15 10.49 -5.14
C GLN A 53 12.63 10.91 -3.75
N GLY A 54 12.41 10.12 -2.71
CA GLY A 54 12.87 10.45 -1.34
C GLY A 54 13.60 9.31 -0.67
N SER A 55 13.74 8.22 -1.38
CA SER A 55 14.41 7.01 -0.90
C SER A 55 15.92 7.16 -1.01
N SER A 56 16.66 6.48 -0.14
CA SER A 56 18.10 6.42 -0.27
C SER A 56 18.48 5.93 -1.69
N ARG A 57 19.64 6.38 -2.21
CA ARG A 57 20.15 5.92 -3.52
C ARG A 57 20.13 4.39 -3.66
N VAL A 58 20.28 3.68 -2.54
CA VAL A 58 20.23 2.21 -2.48
C VAL A 58 18.82 1.69 -2.82
N VAL A 59 17.77 2.28 -2.26
CA VAL A 59 16.38 1.88 -2.55
C VAL A 59 16.03 2.18 -4.01
N GLY A 60 16.41 3.35 -4.51
CA GLY A 60 16.24 3.70 -5.92
C GLY A 60 16.97 2.73 -6.85
N ALA A 61 18.21 2.34 -6.52
CA ALA A 61 18.99 1.37 -7.28
C ALA A 61 18.37 -0.04 -7.24
N LEU A 62 17.83 -0.48 -6.10
CA LEU A 62 17.14 -1.76 -5.97
C LEU A 62 15.84 -1.81 -6.79
N PHE A 63 15.07 -0.72 -6.78
CA PHE A 63 13.89 -0.61 -7.65
C PHE A 63 14.29 -0.63 -9.12
N ALA A 64 15.31 0.14 -9.52
CA ALA A 64 15.80 0.15 -10.90
C ALA A 64 16.32 -1.24 -11.33
N LEU A 65 17.05 -1.91 -10.45
CA LEU A 65 17.52 -3.29 -10.69
C LEU A 65 16.34 -4.26 -10.82
N ARG A 66 15.34 -4.17 -9.94
CA ARG A 66 14.12 -4.98 -10.00
C ARG A 66 13.37 -4.77 -11.32
N TRP A 67 13.20 -3.51 -11.74
CA TRP A 67 12.56 -3.19 -13.02
C TRP A 67 13.36 -3.73 -14.21
N LYS A 68 14.69 -3.55 -14.19
CA LYS A 68 15.56 -4.03 -15.26
C LYS A 68 15.57 -5.55 -15.38
N ILE A 69 15.60 -6.26 -14.25
CA ILE A 69 15.47 -7.73 -14.22
C ILE A 69 14.07 -8.16 -14.69
N GLY A 70 13.02 -7.45 -14.27
CA GLY A 70 11.65 -7.70 -14.68
C GLY A 70 11.45 -7.56 -16.19
N GLU A 71 12.00 -6.51 -16.77
CA GLU A 71 12.02 -6.27 -18.22
C GLU A 71 12.78 -7.39 -18.96
N LEU A 72 14.00 -7.72 -18.52
CA LEU A 72 14.84 -8.74 -19.15
C LEU A 72 14.22 -10.15 -19.11
N LEU A 73 13.51 -10.47 -18.02
CA LEU A 73 12.86 -11.77 -17.82
C LEU A 73 11.39 -11.80 -18.24
N GLY A 74 10.87 -10.67 -18.78
CA GLY A 74 9.47 -10.57 -19.21
C GLY A 74 8.46 -10.68 -18.06
N TRP A 75 8.84 -10.24 -16.85
CA TRP A 75 7.94 -10.34 -15.68
C TRP A 75 6.86 -9.25 -15.65
N ASP A 76 7.16 -8.11 -16.24
CA ASP A 76 6.34 -6.89 -16.22
C ASP A 76 5.79 -6.55 -17.62
N GLY A 77 5.72 -7.53 -18.54
CA GLY A 77 5.15 -7.34 -19.89
C GLY A 77 3.63 -7.15 -19.86
N PRO A 78 3.04 -6.62 -20.94
CA PRO A 78 1.61 -6.35 -21.04
C PRO A 78 0.74 -7.61 -20.82
N ASP A 79 1.24 -8.79 -21.16
CA ASP A 79 0.55 -10.06 -21.01
C ASP A 79 0.85 -10.77 -19.67
N ALA A 80 1.57 -10.11 -18.77
CA ALA A 80 2.01 -10.69 -17.49
C ALA A 80 1.18 -10.23 -16.28
N GLY A 81 0.32 -9.24 -16.45
CA GLY A 81 -0.40 -8.52 -15.40
C GLY A 81 -1.87 -8.87 -15.22
N LEU A 82 -2.58 -7.92 -14.61
CA LEU A 82 -4.01 -7.98 -14.36
C LEU A 82 -4.81 -8.07 -15.68
N GLY A 83 -5.87 -8.88 -15.67
CA GLY A 83 -6.78 -9.04 -16.80
C GLY A 83 -6.30 -10.01 -17.88
N SER A 84 -5.00 -10.16 -18.09
CA SER A 84 -4.44 -11.09 -19.07
C SER A 84 -4.06 -12.44 -18.47
N ARG A 85 -3.31 -12.44 -17.39
CA ARG A 85 -2.81 -13.64 -16.71
C ARG A 85 -3.42 -13.86 -15.33
N VAL A 86 -3.73 -12.78 -14.64
CA VAL A 86 -4.27 -12.80 -13.29
C VAL A 86 -5.62 -12.10 -13.28
N PRO A 87 -6.72 -12.79 -12.88
CA PRO A 87 -8.02 -12.15 -12.73
C PRO A 87 -7.94 -10.99 -11.73
N THR A 88 -8.54 -9.87 -12.06
CA THR A 88 -8.63 -8.72 -11.16
C THR A 88 -9.52 -9.05 -9.96
N LEU A 89 -9.18 -8.51 -8.80
CA LEU A 89 -10.04 -8.59 -7.61
C LEU A 89 -11.31 -7.74 -7.75
N ARG A 90 -11.38 -6.85 -8.73
CA ARG A 90 -12.63 -6.14 -9.04
C ARG A 90 -13.79 -7.09 -9.31
N ASP A 91 -13.53 -8.25 -9.91
CA ASP A 91 -14.54 -9.27 -10.20
C ASP A 91 -15.06 -9.94 -8.92
N ARG A 92 -14.30 -9.88 -7.82
CA ARG A 92 -14.66 -10.43 -6.51
C ARG A 92 -15.32 -9.40 -5.58
N LEU A 93 -15.37 -8.13 -5.97
CA LEU A 93 -15.95 -7.10 -5.11
C LEU A 93 -17.42 -7.42 -4.78
N PRO A 94 -17.82 -7.38 -3.50
CA PRO A 94 -19.22 -7.35 -3.10
C PRO A 94 -19.99 -6.21 -3.78
N VAL A 95 -21.29 -6.37 -3.90
CA VAL A 95 -22.14 -5.43 -4.68
C VAL A 95 -21.98 -3.99 -4.18
N ASP A 96 -21.93 -3.78 -2.87
CA ASP A 96 -21.78 -2.46 -2.24
C ASP A 96 -20.41 -1.84 -2.56
N LEU A 97 -19.31 -2.61 -2.48
CA LEU A 97 -17.97 -2.13 -2.82
C LEU A 97 -17.79 -1.90 -4.34
N ARG A 98 -18.56 -2.58 -5.17
CA ARG A 98 -18.55 -2.34 -6.62
C ARG A 98 -19.07 -0.95 -7.00
N HIS A 99 -19.98 -0.42 -6.18
CA HIS A 99 -20.56 0.91 -6.37
C HIS A 99 -19.80 2.02 -5.60
N ALA A 100 -18.89 1.64 -4.71
CA ALA A 100 -18.03 2.58 -4.02
C ALA A 100 -17.01 3.23 -4.99
N PRO A 101 -16.52 4.44 -4.68
CA PRO A 101 -15.41 5.03 -5.42
C PRO A 101 -14.21 4.09 -5.42
N SER A 102 -13.53 3.96 -6.55
CA SER A 102 -12.31 3.12 -6.63
C SER A 102 -11.11 3.74 -5.91
N GLY A 103 -11.12 5.07 -5.71
CA GLY A 103 -10.00 5.82 -5.17
C GLY A 103 -9.10 6.42 -6.25
N PRO A 104 -8.00 7.10 -5.86
CA PRO A 104 -7.09 7.75 -6.79
C PRO A 104 -6.28 6.74 -7.61
N ASN A 105 -5.83 7.16 -8.78
CA ASN A 105 -4.82 6.44 -9.56
C ASN A 105 -3.44 6.65 -8.95
N PHE A 106 -2.53 5.70 -9.17
CA PHE A 106 -1.14 5.81 -8.74
C PHE A 106 -0.29 6.43 -9.85
N ASP A 107 0.48 7.47 -9.48
CA ASP A 107 1.32 8.20 -10.46
C ASP A 107 2.61 7.46 -10.81
N ALA A 108 3.22 6.78 -9.85
CA ALA A 108 4.55 6.20 -9.99
C ALA A 108 4.61 4.68 -9.92
N LEU A 109 3.56 4.04 -9.47
CA LEU A 109 3.50 2.58 -9.29
C LEU A 109 2.32 2.01 -10.07
N PRO A 110 2.47 0.82 -10.66
CA PRO A 110 1.41 0.20 -11.47
C PRO A 110 0.33 -0.49 -10.59
N PHE A 111 -0.14 0.21 -9.56
CA PHE A 111 -1.28 -0.23 -8.77
C PHE A 111 -2.58 0.18 -9.43
N THR A 112 -3.57 -0.71 -9.39
CA THR A 112 -4.95 -0.45 -9.79
C THR A 112 -5.81 -0.35 -8.54
N SER A 113 -6.46 0.78 -8.33
CA SER A 113 -7.34 1.00 -7.17
C SER A 113 -8.57 0.13 -7.26
N LEU A 114 -8.95 -0.50 -6.15
CA LEU A 114 -10.10 -1.39 -6.04
C LEU A 114 -11.32 -0.67 -5.49
N TYR A 115 -11.20 -0.12 -4.28
CA TYR A 115 -12.24 0.63 -3.60
C TYR A 115 -11.65 1.61 -2.59
N LEU A 116 -12.41 2.66 -2.30
CA LEU A 116 -12.18 3.62 -1.23
C LEU A 116 -13.48 3.82 -0.46
N ILE A 117 -13.48 3.52 0.83
CA ILE A 117 -14.58 3.78 1.77
C ILE A 117 -14.06 4.60 2.95
N ASP A 118 -14.90 4.86 3.95
CA ASP A 118 -14.62 5.86 5.01
C ASP A 118 -13.27 5.67 5.71
N ASP A 119 -12.88 4.42 5.99
CA ASP A 119 -11.68 4.07 6.75
C ASP A 119 -10.82 2.98 6.10
N GLU A 120 -11.18 2.54 4.87
CA GLU A 120 -10.43 1.54 4.12
C GLU A 120 -10.18 1.97 2.65
N PHE A 121 -8.99 1.65 2.18
CA PHE A 121 -8.61 1.72 0.77
C PHE A 121 -7.82 0.49 0.36
N ALA A 122 -8.11 -0.03 -0.80
CA ALA A 122 -7.37 -1.15 -1.37
C ALA A 122 -6.95 -0.89 -2.82
N ALA A 123 -5.75 -1.35 -3.16
CA ALA A 123 -5.24 -1.35 -4.53
C ALA A 123 -4.46 -2.63 -4.80
N GLU A 124 -4.54 -3.13 -6.03
CA GLU A 124 -3.90 -4.36 -6.46
C GLU A 124 -2.83 -4.12 -7.52
N ILE A 125 -1.87 -5.03 -7.56
CA ILE A 125 -0.83 -5.10 -8.59
C ILE A 125 -0.56 -6.56 -8.91
N ALA A 126 -0.42 -6.91 -10.18
CA ALA A 126 0.00 -8.24 -10.55
C ALA A 126 1.09 -8.22 -11.61
N ASN A 127 1.93 -9.24 -11.55
CA ASN A 127 2.91 -9.54 -12.57
C ASN A 127 3.12 -11.06 -12.66
N ARG A 128 4.11 -11.50 -13.44
CA ARG A 128 4.39 -12.92 -13.63
C ARG A 128 4.71 -13.67 -12.33
N THR A 129 5.25 -12.99 -11.31
CA THR A 129 5.75 -13.63 -10.09
C THR A 129 4.73 -13.65 -8.96
N MET A 130 3.84 -12.65 -8.92
CA MET A 130 2.89 -12.53 -7.81
C MET A 130 1.67 -11.69 -8.19
N HIS A 131 0.59 -11.85 -7.43
CA HIS A 131 -0.50 -10.93 -7.28
C HIS A 131 -0.43 -10.32 -5.89
N GLY A 132 -0.29 -9.01 -5.81
CA GLY A 132 -0.18 -8.26 -4.55
C GLY A 132 -1.37 -7.35 -4.33
N VAL A 133 -1.71 -7.13 -3.07
CA VAL A 133 -2.71 -6.14 -2.65
C VAL A 133 -2.11 -5.29 -1.55
N MET A 134 -2.19 -3.99 -1.71
CA MET A 134 -1.94 -3.02 -0.66
C MET A 134 -3.28 -2.59 -0.08
N HIS A 135 -3.41 -2.70 1.23
CA HIS A 135 -4.55 -2.21 1.99
C HIS A 135 -4.08 -1.09 2.92
N LEU A 136 -4.82 0.00 2.95
CA LEU A 136 -4.68 1.08 3.91
C LEU A 136 -5.93 1.13 4.77
N GLY A 137 -5.75 1.16 6.08
CA GLY A 137 -6.83 1.33 7.05
C GLY A 137 -6.56 2.54 7.93
N TRP A 138 -7.61 3.23 8.37
CA TRP A 138 -7.55 4.35 9.30
C TRP A 138 -7.92 3.89 10.70
N VAL A 139 -6.95 3.87 11.59
CA VAL A 139 -7.04 3.17 12.88
C VAL A 139 -7.04 4.18 14.02
N PRO A 140 -8.01 4.12 14.96
CA PRO A 140 -7.97 4.94 16.17
C PRO A 140 -6.75 4.57 17.04
N ASP A 141 -6.09 5.58 17.58
CA ASP A 141 -4.88 5.44 18.41
C ASP A 141 -5.16 5.26 19.92
N GLY A 142 -6.44 5.26 20.30
CA GLY A 142 -6.88 5.14 21.69
C GLY A 142 -6.82 6.42 22.52
N THR A 143 -6.33 7.53 21.93
CA THR A 143 -6.23 8.85 22.61
C THR A 143 -7.20 9.88 21.99
N GLY A 144 -8.04 9.46 21.07
CA GLY A 144 -8.97 10.31 20.32
C GLY A 144 -8.44 10.74 18.95
N GLY A 145 -7.21 10.36 18.62
CA GLY A 145 -6.62 10.49 17.30
C GLY A 145 -6.68 9.20 16.48
N TYR A 146 -6.11 9.28 15.28
CA TYR A 146 -6.03 8.19 14.32
C TYR A 146 -4.66 8.14 13.67
N HIS A 147 -4.34 7.00 13.08
CA HIS A 147 -3.15 6.81 12.23
C HIS A 147 -3.43 5.81 11.11
N GLY A 148 -2.64 5.89 10.06
CA GLY A 148 -2.71 4.91 8.98
C GLY A 148 -2.11 3.57 9.38
N GLN A 149 -2.76 2.49 8.96
CA GLN A 149 -2.20 1.14 8.96
C GLN A 149 -2.11 0.65 7.51
N MET A 150 -0.95 0.14 7.12
CA MET A 150 -0.74 -0.47 5.81
C MET A 150 -0.54 -1.97 5.97
N ALA A 151 -1.31 -2.75 5.23
CA ALA A 151 -1.14 -4.19 5.11
C ALA A 151 -0.81 -4.59 3.68
N VAL A 152 0.05 -5.59 3.52
CA VAL A 152 0.46 -6.11 2.22
C VAL A 152 0.12 -7.57 2.13
N TYR A 153 -0.77 -7.89 1.22
CA TYR A 153 -1.16 -9.25 0.89
C TYR A 153 -0.49 -9.70 -0.40
N VAL A 154 -0.07 -10.94 -0.45
CA VAL A 154 0.58 -11.51 -1.64
C VAL A 154 0.07 -12.92 -1.91
N LYS A 155 -0.23 -13.18 -3.17
CA LYS A 155 -0.45 -14.52 -3.73
C LYS A 155 0.66 -14.78 -4.75
N PRO A 156 1.65 -15.63 -4.42
CA PRO A 156 2.73 -15.98 -5.35
C PRO A 156 2.18 -16.75 -6.55
N ASN A 157 2.71 -16.47 -7.73
CA ASN A 157 2.39 -17.18 -8.96
C ASN A 157 3.36 -18.35 -9.15
N GLY A 158 2.93 -19.56 -8.74
CA GLY A 158 3.71 -20.79 -8.86
C GLY A 158 4.90 -20.88 -7.89
N LEU A 159 5.68 -21.95 -8.03
CA LEU A 159 6.84 -22.24 -7.15
C LEU A 159 7.94 -21.17 -7.26
N PHE A 160 8.17 -20.65 -8.46
CA PHE A 160 9.15 -19.60 -8.68
C PHE A 160 8.77 -18.32 -7.94
N GLY A 161 7.50 -17.89 -8.02
CA GLY A 161 6.99 -16.74 -7.27
C GLY A 161 7.15 -16.92 -5.76
N THR A 162 6.90 -18.12 -5.24
CA THR A 162 7.08 -18.46 -3.83
C THR A 162 8.54 -18.33 -3.39
N ALA A 163 9.48 -18.89 -4.15
CA ALA A 163 10.91 -18.81 -3.86
C ALA A 163 11.42 -17.36 -3.93
N TYR A 164 10.98 -16.60 -4.95
CA TYR A 164 11.32 -15.19 -5.10
C TYR A 164 10.83 -14.37 -3.90
N MET A 165 9.57 -14.53 -3.47
CA MET A 165 9.01 -13.79 -2.34
C MET A 165 9.72 -14.11 -1.02
N ALA A 166 10.14 -15.35 -0.81
CA ALA A 166 10.94 -15.75 0.35
C ALA A 166 12.33 -15.08 0.32
N ALA A 167 12.99 -15.06 -0.83
CA ALA A 167 14.31 -14.48 -1.00
C ALA A 167 14.35 -12.96 -0.77
N ILE A 168 13.33 -12.22 -1.22
CA ILE A 168 13.30 -10.75 -1.09
C ILE A 168 12.79 -10.27 0.28
N ARG A 169 12.24 -11.15 1.11
CA ARG A 169 11.64 -10.78 2.40
C ARG A 169 12.58 -10.00 3.32
N PRO A 170 13.84 -10.43 3.59
CA PRO A 170 14.74 -9.67 4.43
C PRO A 170 15.08 -8.29 3.84
N PHE A 171 15.23 -8.19 2.52
CA PHE A 171 15.50 -6.92 1.85
C PHE A 171 14.34 -5.93 1.99
N ARG A 172 13.09 -6.40 1.88
CA ARG A 172 11.91 -5.55 2.09
C ARG A 172 11.93 -4.93 3.47
N HIS A 173 12.16 -5.73 4.51
CA HIS A 173 12.08 -5.28 5.89
C HIS A 173 13.24 -4.37 6.31
N LEU A 174 14.46 -4.67 5.88
CA LEU A 174 15.66 -3.99 6.35
C LEU A 174 16.04 -2.78 5.50
N ILE A 175 15.76 -2.83 4.19
CA ILE A 175 16.26 -1.84 3.24
C ILE A 175 15.14 -1.01 2.63
N VAL A 176 13.99 -1.61 2.28
CA VAL A 176 12.94 -0.93 1.52
C VAL A 176 11.98 -0.17 2.43
N TYR A 177 11.39 -0.83 3.42
CA TYR A 177 10.37 -0.20 4.26
C TYR A 177 10.87 0.95 5.15
N PRO A 178 12.03 0.89 5.83
CA PRO A 178 12.43 1.96 6.74
C PRO A 178 12.55 3.35 6.09
N PRO A 179 13.16 3.51 4.91
CA PRO A 179 13.17 4.82 4.24
C PRO A 179 11.79 5.24 3.73
N ILE A 180 10.95 4.32 3.25
CA ILE A 180 9.58 4.62 2.81
C ILE A 180 8.76 5.16 3.98
N MET A 181 8.80 4.51 5.15
CA MET A 181 8.10 4.97 6.35
C MET A 181 8.57 6.35 6.80
N ARG A 182 9.87 6.61 6.75
CA ARG A 182 10.42 7.93 7.06
C ARG A 182 9.96 9.01 6.06
N GLN A 183 9.86 8.65 4.80
CA GLN A 183 9.37 9.57 3.75
C GLN A 183 7.90 9.89 3.98
N ILE A 184 7.04 8.88 4.15
CA ILE A 184 5.62 9.07 4.45
C ILE A 184 5.44 10.03 5.63
N GLY A 185 6.13 9.80 6.75
CA GLY A 185 6.02 10.67 7.91
C GLY A 185 6.57 12.09 7.69
N ARG A 186 7.53 12.31 6.80
CA ARG A 186 8.00 13.66 6.43
C ARG A 186 6.98 14.39 5.58
N THR A 187 6.46 13.74 4.55
CA THR A 187 5.46 14.32 3.64
C THR A 187 4.19 14.64 4.43
N TRP A 188 3.74 13.73 5.28
CA TRP A 188 2.58 13.93 6.14
C TRP A 188 2.68 15.18 7.00
N ARG A 189 3.82 15.37 7.69
CA ARG A 189 4.06 16.56 8.53
C ARG A 189 4.17 17.85 7.72
N ALA A 190 4.75 17.79 6.53
CA ALA A 190 4.89 18.96 5.65
C ALA A 190 3.55 19.43 5.09
N GLY A 191 2.62 18.53 4.82
CA GLY A 191 1.27 18.83 4.32
C GLY A 191 0.25 19.17 5.41
N THR A 192 0.61 19.09 6.69
CA THR A 192 -0.29 19.50 7.79
C THR A 192 -0.30 21.03 7.88
N PRO A 193 -1.47 21.71 7.70
CA PRO A 193 -1.55 23.15 7.93
C PRO A 193 -1.10 23.48 9.36
N SER A 194 -0.13 24.36 9.50
CA SER A 194 0.36 24.79 10.81
C SER A 194 -0.83 25.46 11.54
N ALA A 195 -1.29 24.89 12.64
CA ALA A 195 -2.37 25.40 13.48
C ALA A 195 -2.06 26.80 14.10
N SER A 196 -0.87 27.37 13.79
CA SER A 196 -0.38 28.63 14.36
C SER A 196 -0.86 29.89 13.66
N ARG A 197 -1.83 29.84 12.72
CA ARG A 197 -2.32 31.06 12.03
C ARG A 197 -3.72 31.50 12.40
N LEU A 198 -4.30 31.00 13.47
CA LEU A 198 -5.64 31.38 13.92
C LEU A 198 -5.62 32.10 15.29
N VAL A 199 -4.58 32.91 15.55
CA VAL A 199 -4.67 33.90 16.64
C VAL A 199 -4.14 35.22 16.09
N ALA A 200 -5.03 36.01 15.54
CA ALA A 200 -4.88 37.45 15.48
C ALA A 200 -6.12 38.04 16.13
N PRO A 201 -5.99 38.62 17.34
CA PRO A 201 -7.04 39.45 17.89
C PRO A 201 -6.91 40.88 17.37
N THR A 202 -7.99 41.47 17.06
CA THR A 202 -8.17 42.93 17.20
C THR A 202 -9.23 43.20 18.20
#